data_b3e6c4e28fe81e64356221ce2938ced4
#
_entry.id   b3e6c4e28fe81e64356221ce2938ced4
#
_cell.length_a   1.000
_cell.length_b   1.000
_cell.length_c   1.000
_cell.angle_alpha   90.00
_cell.angle_beta   90.00
_cell.angle_gamma   90.00
#
_symmetry.space_group_name_H-M   'P 1'
#
loop_
_entity.id
_entity.type
_entity.pdbx_description
1 polymer ?
#
loop_
_entity_poly.entity_id
_entity_poly.type
_entity_poly.pdbx_seq_one_letter_code
_entity_poly.pdbx_strand_id
1 'polypeptide(L)'
;MDGVALAAGVLIAGTLFVLSVRNWRFGLYALLIYLPFAGFVSLRTGQSAVGLLAKDFLFVVPTYISFFIFHRFPLTKTRIPTIIVIAMIMFAAIVLIQVFNPNVTAALVSLIGLKVWLMYVPLTFVAAAAIREKSDLIFFLRLCCVIATVPIAVGFLQRVGVDLIGREVLVERLYGGAVNVDNLGLFVGVNDFEGLYRIIGTFSAAGQYGIYLLIVIVLSLLLSMIEKNFRWKLFATALTWVAVVAAFISGSKGVIVFVPLVLGAAFLLSRNMPMLVACCVLLPVLYVVALTVSEVDVTALLAFLWDYSFYNVQDFGSNQMLDTFYNYPLGLGTGMTTSGARYAFADDYQAYQSIYMFEVYYAKTIVELSLVGIIPVLILMFAPLIQAAKLAWHTQTKDIRCIAAGFCSFFLMIVVLSYKAWPLDVDPANVLFWVFSGVFYKVSYLASRSTGESAEWSGKHIGFARRPAVSVAAA
;
A
#
# COMPACT_ATOMS: atom_id res chain seq x y z
N MET A 1 32.18 -1.60 -3.51
CA MET A 1 31.52 -2.03 -4.78
C MET A 1 32.54 -1.87 -5.88
N ASP A 2 32.79 -2.91 -6.66
CA ASP A 2 33.69 -2.85 -7.80
C ASP A 2 33.18 -1.84 -8.81
N GLY A 3 34.07 -1.05 -9.42
CA GLY A 3 33.74 0.03 -10.36
C GLY A 3 32.82 -0.45 -11.51
N VAL A 4 32.91 -1.74 -11.89
CA VAL A 4 32.06 -2.38 -12.89
C VAL A 4 30.62 -2.51 -12.40
N ALA A 5 30.40 -2.91 -11.15
CA ALA A 5 29.07 -3.03 -10.57
C ALA A 5 28.37 -1.67 -10.43
N LEU A 6 29.12 -0.62 -10.07
CA LEU A 6 28.62 0.74 -10.02
C LEU A 6 28.21 1.25 -11.42
N ALA A 7 29.07 1.07 -12.41
CA ALA A 7 28.79 1.46 -13.80
C ALA A 7 27.56 0.74 -14.37
N ALA A 8 27.45 -0.58 -14.13
CA ALA A 8 26.27 -1.35 -14.53
C ALA A 8 25.00 -0.85 -13.84
N GLY A 9 25.06 -0.54 -12.55
CA GLY A 9 23.92 0.02 -11.79
C GLY A 9 23.45 1.36 -12.35
N VAL A 10 24.38 2.27 -12.66
CA VAL A 10 24.08 3.57 -13.26
C VAL A 10 23.46 3.40 -14.66
N LEU A 11 23.98 2.48 -15.48
CA LEU A 11 23.45 2.20 -16.80
C LEU A 11 22.01 1.66 -16.74
N ILE A 12 21.74 0.70 -15.86
CA ILE A 12 20.41 0.15 -15.63
C ILE A 12 19.46 1.25 -15.16
N ALA A 13 19.84 2.04 -14.15
CA ALA A 13 19.03 3.14 -13.64
C ALA A 13 18.72 4.18 -14.72
N GLY A 14 19.72 4.59 -15.51
CA GLY A 14 19.54 5.50 -16.65
C GLY A 14 18.61 4.95 -17.71
N THR A 15 18.72 3.65 -18.03
CA THR A 15 17.84 2.98 -18.98
C THR A 15 16.38 2.96 -18.47
N LEU A 16 16.17 2.59 -17.22
CA LEU A 16 14.83 2.57 -16.61
C LEU A 16 14.20 3.98 -16.56
N PHE A 17 14.98 4.99 -16.22
CA PHE A 17 14.57 6.38 -16.26
C PHE A 17 14.10 6.80 -17.66
N VAL A 18 14.93 6.57 -18.69
CA VAL A 18 14.61 6.92 -20.10
C VAL A 18 13.35 6.19 -20.58
N LEU A 19 13.23 4.90 -20.29
CA LEU A 19 12.04 4.12 -20.66
C LEU A 19 10.77 4.66 -19.96
N SER A 20 10.87 5.06 -18.70
CA SER A 20 9.75 5.64 -17.94
C SER A 20 9.36 7.02 -18.49
N VAL A 21 10.34 7.84 -18.91
CA VAL A 21 10.08 9.13 -19.58
C VAL A 21 9.44 8.95 -20.96
N ARG A 22 9.85 7.92 -21.71
CA ARG A 22 9.27 7.64 -23.04
C ARG A 22 7.85 7.08 -22.96
N ASN A 23 7.57 6.28 -21.94
CA ASN A 23 6.29 5.59 -21.80
C ASN A 23 5.81 5.57 -20.34
N TRP A 24 4.85 6.44 -20.02
CA TRP A 24 4.29 6.52 -18.68
C TRP A 24 3.64 5.22 -18.17
N ARG A 25 3.11 4.37 -19.08
CA ARG A 25 2.59 3.05 -18.68
C ARG A 25 3.70 2.11 -18.24
N PHE A 26 4.83 2.13 -18.95
CA PHE A 26 6.02 1.40 -18.52
C PHE A 26 6.45 1.87 -17.13
N GLY A 27 6.57 3.19 -16.91
CA GLY A 27 6.96 3.75 -15.62
C GLY A 27 6.01 3.36 -14.49
N LEU A 28 4.68 3.40 -14.71
CA LEU A 28 3.68 2.94 -13.73
C LEU A 28 3.85 1.45 -13.38
N TYR A 29 3.94 0.58 -14.37
CA TYR A 29 4.09 -0.86 -14.13
C TYR A 29 5.46 -1.20 -13.51
N ALA A 30 6.52 -0.53 -13.94
CA ALA A 30 7.86 -0.68 -13.34
C ALA A 30 7.88 -0.23 -11.87
N LEU A 31 7.17 0.86 -11.54
CA LEU A 31 6.97 1.28 -10.14
C LEU A 31 6.29 0.18 -9.32
N LEU A 32 5.21 -0.40 -9.83
CA LEU A 32 4.48 -1.47 -9.14
C LEU A 32 5.34 -2.73 -8.94
N ILE A 33 6.20 -3.05 -9.91
CA ILE A 33 7.16 -4.16 -9.81
C ILE A 33 8.22 -3.86 -8.75
N TYR A 34 8.77 -2.65 -8.75
CA TYR A 34 9.84 -2.25 -7.83
C TYR A 34 9.36 -2.08 -6.39
N LEU A 35 8.13 -1.62 -6.20
CA LEU A 35 7.60 -1.18 -4.92
C LEU A 35 7.75 -2.20 -3.78
N PRO A 36 7.44 -3.51 -3.97
CA PRO A 36 7.64 -4.51 -2.92
C PRO A 36 9.11 -4.78 -2.57
N PHE A 37 10.06 -4.35 -3.40
CA PHE A 37 11.50 -4.54 -3.19
C PHE A 37 12.21 -3.28 -2.69
N ALA A 38 11.52 -2.15 -2.64
CA ALA A 38 12.10 -0.87 -2.23
C ALA A 38 12.75 -0.92 -0.84
N GLY A 39 12.14 -1.66 0.09
CA GLY A 39 12.69 -1.88 1.43
C GLY A 39 14.00 -2.68 1.43
N PHE A 40 14.07 -3.74 0.64
CA PHE A 40 15.29 -4.53 0.48
C PHE A 40 16.43 -3.69 -0.09
N VAL A 41 16.18 -2.91 -1.13
CA VAL A 41 17.17 -2.00 -1.71
C VAL A 41 17.61 -0.95 -0.68
N SER A 42 16.68 -0.37 0.07
CA SER A 42 16.97 0.60 1.14
C SER A 42 17.90 -0.01 2.20
N LEU A 43 17.60 -1.21 2.70
CA LEU A 43 18.43 -1.89 3.71
C LEU A 43 19.82 -2.22 3.16
N ARG A 44 19.93 -2.75 1.93
CA ARG A 44 21.22 -3.04 1.28
C ARG A 44 22.07 -1.81 1.07
N THR A 45 21.47 -0.63 0.92
CA THR A 45 22.17 0.65 0.80
C THR A 45 22.38 1.37 2.13
N GLY A 46 22.24 0.67 3.26
CA GLY A 46 22.37 1.23 4.61
C GLY A 46 21.35 2.33 4.91
N GLN A 47 20.15 2.22 4.34
CA GLN A 47 19.08 3.23 4.43
C GLN A 47 19.50 4.62 3.93
N SER A 48 20.40 4.66 2.96
CA SER A 48 20.82 5.92 2.35
C SER A 48 19.67 6.65 1.66
N ALA A 49 19.76 7.96 1.56
CA ALA A 49 18.77 8.79 0.85
C ALA A 49 18.60 8.33 -0.61
N VAL A 50 19.67 7.85 -1.26
CA VAL A 50 19.62 7.30 -2.62
C VAL A 50 18.74 6.06 -2.70
N GLY A 51 18.90 5.10 -1.77
CA GLY A 51 18.08 3.88 -1.73
C GLY A 51 16.59 4.19 -1.48
N LEU A 52 16.29 5.14 -0.59
CA LEU A 52 14.93 5.55 -0.25
C LEU A 52 14.22 6.31 -1.38
N LEU A 53 14.96 7.13 -2.13
CA LEU A 53 14.41 7.97 -3.19
C LEU A 53 14.48 7.31 -4.58
N ALA A 54 15.14 6.16 -4.70
CA ALA A 54 15.35 5.49 -5.98
C ALA A 54 14.05 5.31 -6.78
N LYS A 55 12.96 4.83 -6.15
CA LYS A 55 11.67 4.64 -6.82
C LYS A 55 11.08 5.94 -7.36
N ASP A 56 11.27 7.03 -6.61
CA ASP A 56 10.70 8.33 -6.94
C ASP A 56 11.38 8.91 -8.17
N PHE A 57 12.72 8.88 -8.20
CA PHE A 57 13.49 9.40 -9.33
C PHE A 57 13.49 8.48 -10.55
N LEU A 58 13.46 7.17 -10.37
CA LEU A 58 13.50 6.23 -11.49
C LEU A 58 12.15 6.02 -12.17
N PHE A 59 11.06 6.10 -11.39
CA PHE A 59 9.73 5.73 -11.90
C PHE A 59 8.69 6.83 -11.73
N VAL A 60 8.53 7.43 -10.53
CA VAL A 60 7.42 8.36 -10.26
C VAL A 60 7.59 9.65 -11.05
N VAL A 61 8.72 10.36 -10.87
CA VAL A 61 8.99 11.63 -11.55
C VAL A 61 9.01 11.46 -13.08
N PRO A 62 9.75 10.48 -13.67
CA PRO A 62 9.75 10.31 -15.12
C PRO A 62 8.38 9.91 -15.67
N THR A 63 7.57 9.15 -14.91
CA THR A 63 6.18 8.86 -15.29
C THR A 63 5.34 10.14 -15.37
N TYR A 64 5.50 11.08 -14.43
CA TYR A 64 4.81 12.36 -14.45
C TYR A 64 5.25 13.23 -15.63
N ILE A 65 6.54 13.32 -15.88
CA ILE A 65 7.09 14.02 -17.06
C ILE A 65 6.47 13.45 -18.34
N SER A 66 6.47 12.13 -18.46
CA SER A 66 5.87 11.44 -19.61
C SER A 66 4.37 11.73 -19.74
N PHE A 67 3.61 11.59 -18.64
CA PHE A 67 2.15 11.68 -18.67
C PHE A 67 1.64 13.12 -18.85
N PHE A 68 2.14 14.05 -18.05
CA PHE A 68 1.62 15.43 -18.02
C PHE A 68 2.28 16.32 -19.05
N ILE A 69 3.59 16.17 -19.32
CA ILE A 69 4.34 17.10 -20.17
C ILE A 69 4.40 16.57 -21.61
N PHE A 70 4.91 15.34 -21.83
CA PHE A 70 5.09 14.84 -23.18
C PHE A 70 3.80 14.36 -23.84
N HIS A 71 3.02 13.54 -23.14
CA HIS A 71 1.76 13.05 -23.69
C HIS A 71 0.58 14.00 -23.45
N ARG A 72 0.73 15.00 -22.57
CA ARG A 72 -0.32 15.99 -22.23
C ARG A 72 -1.69 15.32 -22.08
N PHE A 73 -1.73 14.20 -21.33
CA PHE A 73 -2.93 13.38 -21.23
C PHE A 73 -4.08 14.22 -20.65
N PRO A 74 -5.23 14.31 -21.34
CA PRO A 74 -6.34 15.13 -20.85
C PRO A 74 -6.96 14.51 -19.61
N LEU A 75 -6.89 15.21 -18.48
CA LEU A 75 -7.38 14.74 -17.18
C LEU A 75 -8.87 14.41 -17.19
N THR A 76 -9.65 15.07 -18.03
CA THR A 76 -11.09 14.78 -18.22
C THR A 76 -11.34 13.33 -18.68
N LYS A 77 -10.38 12.69 -19.37
CA LYS A 77 -10.48 11.27 -19.77
C LYS A 77 -10.25 10.29 -18.63
N THR A 78 -9.71 10.73 -17.51
CA THR A 78 -9.52 9.87 -16.33
C THR A 78 -10.84 9.57 -15.62
N ARG A 79 -11.82 10.47 -15.76
CA ARG A 79 -13.18 10.33 -15.22
C ARG A 79 -13.24 10.25 -13.69
N ILE A 80 -12.27 10.86 -13.01
CA ILE A 80 -12.29 11.03 -11.56
C ILE A 80 -13.41 12.04 -11.21
N PRO A 81 -14.24 11.77 -10.18
CA PRO A 81 -15.29 12.66 -9.76
C PRO A 81 -14.77 14.06 -9.39
N THR A 82 -15.48 15.11 -9.82
CA THR A 82 -15.07 16.51 -9.60
C THR A 82 -14.84 16.82 -8.12
N ILE A 83 -15.68 16.30 -7.22
CA ILE A 83 -15.52 16.50 -5.77
C ILE A 83 -14.16 15.96 -5.25
N ILE A 84 -13.67 14.86 -5.81
CA ILE A 84 -12.37 14.29 -5.46
C ILE A 84 -11.24 15.18 -5.97
N VAL A 85 -11.37 15.71 -7.19
CA VAL A 85 -10.38 16.66 -7.75
C VAL A 85 -10.33 17.94 -6.89
N ILE A 86 -11.48 18.46 -6.49
CA ILE A 86 -11.56 19.63 -5.59
C ILE A 86 -10.89 19.30 -4.24
N ALA A 87 -11.18 18.14 -3.65
CA ALA A 87 -10.54 17.71 -2.40
C ALA A 87 -9.02 17.56 -2.55
N MET A 88 -8.53 17.05 -3.68
CA MET A 88 -7.08 16.97 -3.96
C MET A 88 -6.45 18.36 -4.08
N ILE A 89 -7.13 19.31 -4.71
CA ILE A 89 -6.64 20.70 -4.83
C ILE A 89 -6.61 21.37 -3.47
N MET A 90 -7.67 21.25 -2.68
CA MET A 90 -7.72 21.77 -1.30
C MET A 90 -6.62 21.15 -0.44
N PHE A 91 -6.45 19.84 -0.52
CA PHE A 91 -5.41 19.11 0.18
C PHE A 91 -4.01 19.64 -0.20
N ALA A 92 -3.73 19.77 -1.50
CA ALA A 92 -2.45 20.29 -1.98
C ALA A 92 -2.21 21.74 -1.53
N ALA A 93 -3.23 22.59 -1.56
CA ALA A 93 -3.13 23.98 -1.10
C ALA A 93 -2.78 24.05 0.40
N ILE A 94 -3.45 23.25 1.24
CA ILE A 94 -3.18 23.22 2.68
C ILE A 94 -1.77 22.68 2.96
N VAL A 95 -1.35 21.59 2.29
CA VAL A 95 0.00 21.07 2.42
C VAL A 95 1.04 22.13 2.06
N LEU A 96 0.85 22.86 0.95
CA LEU A 96 1.75 23.94 0.53
C LEU A 96 1.81 25.09 1.55
N ILE A 97 0.67 25.46 2.14
CA ILE A 97 0.64 26.48 3.22
C ILE A 97 1.42 25.99 4.43
N GLN A 98 1.24 24.73 4.81
CA GLN A 98 1.90 24.14 5.99
C GLN A 98 3.41 23.90 5.79
N VAL A 99 3.91 23.90 4.56
CA VAL A 99 5.37 23.92 4.29
C VAL A 99 6.04 25.17 4.87
N PHE A 100 5.32 26.30 4.87
CA PHE A 100 5.80 27.59 5.37
C PHE A 100 5.38 27.87 6.82
N ASN A 101 4.90 26.87 7.54
CA ASN A 101 4.51 27.04 8.95
C ASN A 101 5.74 27.43 9.78
N PRO A 102 5.68 28.51 10.58
CA PRO A 102 6.82 29.00 11.36
C PRO A 102 7.30 28.02 12.46
N ASN A 103 6.48 27.03 12.82
CA ASN A 103 6.85 26.01 13.80
C ASN A 103 7.77 24.93 13.21
N VAL A 104 7.95 24.89 11.90
CA VAL A 104 8.87 23.90 11.28
C VAL A 104 10.31 24.32 11.53
N THR A 105 11.05 23.45 12.18
CA THR A 105 12.42 23.73 12.68
C THR A 105 13.48 23.75 11.56
N ALA A 106 13.25 23.04 10.45
CA ALA A 106 14.19 22.99 9.32
C ALA A 106 13.47 22.84 7.98
N ALA A 107 13.91 23.57 6.97
CA ALA A 107 13.35 23.49 5.60
C ALA A 107 13.38 22.06 5.01
N LEU A 108 14.39 21.27 5.36
CA LEU A 108 14.47 19.87 4.92
C LEU A 108 13.30 19.03 5.45
N VAL A 109 12.85 19.28 6.68
CA VAL A 109 11.67 18.60 7.27
C VAL A 109 10.43 18.90 6.46
N SER A 110 10.19 20.19 6.15
CA SER A 110 9.05 20.58 5.31
C SER A 110 9.08 19.93 3.92
N LEU A 111 10.26 19.85 3.29
CA LEU A 111 10.41 19.21 1.97
C LEU A 111 10.15 17.70 2.02
N ILE A 112 10.61 17.03 3.07
CA ILE A 112 10.31 15.61 3.29
C ILE A 112 8.80 15.43 3.50
N GLY A 113 8.17 16.28 4.31
CA GLY A 113 6.74 16.27 4.52
C GLY A 113 5.97 16.52 3.22
N LEU A 114 6.35 17.52 2.44
CA LEU A 114 5.77 17.81 1.13
C LEU A 114 5.81 16.58 0.20
N LYS A 115 6.94 15.90 0.15
CA LYS A 115 7.10 14.66 -0.60
C LYS A 115 6.15 13.57 -0.13
N VAL A 116 6.07 13.33 1.17
CA VAL A 116 5.23 12.28 1.75
C VAL A 116 3.75 12.52 1.46
N TRP A 117 3.29 13.77 1.60
CA TRP A 117 1.89 14.13 1.40
C TRP A 117 1.46 14.21 -0.07
N LEU A 118 2.27 14.79 -0.96
CA LEU A 118 1.82 15.13 -2.31
C LEU A 118 2.40 14.28 -3.44
N MET A 119 3.56 13.64 -3.24
CA MET A 119 4.29 12.99 -4.31
C MET A 119 3.48 11.95 -5.08
N TYR A 120 2.62 11.21 -4.38
CA TYR A 120 1.90 10.08 -4.98
C TYR A 120 0.46 10.42 -5.38
N VAL A 121 -0.08 11.57 -4.98
CA VAL A 121 -1.45 12.00 -5.33
C VAL A 121 -1.71 11.97 -6.84
N PRO A 122 -0.80 12.47 -7.71
CA PRO A 122 -1.02 12.45 -9.15
C PRO A 122 -1.05 11.05 -9.77
N LEU A 123 -0.55 10.01 -9.08
CA LEU A 123 -0.67 8.61 -9.55
C LEU A 123 -2.13 8.19 -9.73
N THR A 124 -3.06 8.81 -9.02
CA THR A 124 -4.52 8.59 -9.20
C THR A 124 -4.93 8.84 -10.65
N PHE A 125 -4.45 9.92 -11.26
CA PHE A 125 -4.76 10.23 -12.67
C PHE A 125 -4.06 9.28 -13.64
N VAL A 126 -2.80 8.95 -13.37
CA VAL A 126 -2.00 8.03 -14.19
C VAL A 126 -2.62 6.63 -14.18
N ALA A 127 -2.97 6.12 -13.01
CA ALA A 127 -3.58 4.81 -12.84
C ALA A 127 -4.99 4.73 -13.47
N ALA A 128 -5.81 5.76 -13.29
CA ALA A 128 -7.11 5.85 -13.97
C ALA A 128 -6.98 5.82 -15.49
N ALA A 129 -5.95 6.48 -16.05
CA ALA A 129 -5.70 6.48 -17.49
C ALA A 129 -5.15 5.14 -18.00
N ALA A 130 -4.54 4.32 -17.14
CA ALA A 130 -4.01 3.02 -17.50
C ALA A 130 -5.15 2.00 -17.78
N ILE A 131 -6.28 2.13 -17.09
CA ILE A 131 -7.43 1.23 -17.22
C ILE A 131 -8.38 1.76 -18.31
N ARG A 132 -8.53 1.04 -19.39
CA ARG A 132 -9.45 1.35 -20.49
C ARG A 132 -10.64 0.38 -20.52
N GLU A 133 -10.37 -0.87 -20.19
CA GLU A 133 -11.34 -1.96 -20.22
C GLU A 133 -11.07 -2.97 -19.08
N LYS A 134 -11.96 -3.96 -18.94
CA LYS A 134 -11.84 -5.00 -17.91
C LYS A 134 -10.56 -5.83 -18.04
N SER A 135 -10.07 -6.07 -19.25
CA SER A 135 -8.83 -6.81 -19.51
C SER A 135 -7.61 -6.10 -18.90
N ASP A 136 -7.57 -4.76 -18.95
CA ASP A 136 -6.49 -3.98 -18.32
C ASP A 136 -6.51 -4.16 -16.79
N LEU A 137 -7.69 -4.16 -16.17
CA LEU A 137 -7.84 -4.44 -14.74
C LEU A 137 -7.34 -5.85 -14.38
N ILE A 138 -7.75 -6.86 -15.17
CA ILE A 138 -7.32 -8.24 -14.93
C ILE A 138 -5.80 -8.36 -15.08
N PHE A 139 -5.21 -7.75 -16.10
CA PHE A 139 -3.76 -7.72 -16.29
C PHE A 139 -3.05 -7.05 -15.10
N PHE A 140 -3.55 -5.92 -14.66
CA PHE A 140 -3.03 -5.20 -13.50
C PHE A 140 -3.04 -6.07 -12.23
N LEU A 141 -4.16 -6.74 -11.95
CA LEU A 141 -4.30 -7.63 -10.80
C LEU A 141 -3.38 -8.86 -10.91
N ARG A 142 -3.28 -9.48 -12.10
CA ARG A 142 -2.37 -10.61 -12.34
C ARG A 142 -0.92 -10.20 -12.09
N LEU A 143 -0.51 -9.03 -12.59
CA LEU A 143 0.84 -8.50 -12.37
C LEU A 143 1.14 -8.35 -10.88
N CYS A 144 0.25 -7.68 -10.12
CA CYS A 144 0.41 -7.52 -8.68
C CYS A 144 0.49 -8.87 -7.94
N CYS A 145 -0.35 -9.83 -8.31
CA CYS A 145 -0.36 -11.17 -7.71
C CYS A 145 0.92 -11.96 -8.01
N VAL A 146 1.43 -11.90 -9.25
CA VAL A 146 2.69 -12.58 -9.61
C VAL A 146 3.86 -11.99 -8.84
N ILE A 147 3.95 -10.67 -8.78
CA ILE A 147 5.03 -9.99 -8.04
C ILE A 147 4.99 -10.34 -6.55
N ALA A 148 3.79 -10.46 -5.97
CA ALA A 148 3.60 -10.74 -4.56
C ALA A 148 4.16 -12.11 -4.12
N THR A 149 4.34 -13.06 -5.05
CA THR A 149 4.90 -14.36 -4.72
C THR A 149 6.31 -14.27 -4.15
N VAL A 150 7.13 -13.31 -4.62
CA VAL A 150 8.52 -13.17 -4.19
C VAL A 150 8.63 -12.64 -2.75
N PRO A 151 7.99 -11.52 -2.36
CA PRO A 151 7.99 -11.07 -0.97
C PRO A 151 7.46 -12.13 0.02
N ILE A 152 6.44 -12.88 -0.38
CA ILE A 152 5.88 -13.96 0.44
C ILE A 152 6.91 -15.09 0.60
N ALA A 153 7.52 -15.55 -0.49
CA ALA A 153 8.56 -16.59 -0.44
C ALA A 153 9.76 -16.16 0.42
N VAL A 154 10.21 -14.92 0.27
CA VAL A 154 11.28 -14.34 1.11
C VAL A 154 10.87 -14.33 2.58
N GLY A 155 9.63 -13.96 2.91
CA GLY A 155 9.12 -13.99 4.27
C GLY A 155 9.16 -15.39 4.90
N PHE A 156 8.74 -16.43 4.17
CA PHE A 156 8.87 -17.82 4.64
C PHE A 156 10.33 -18.24 4.83
N LEU A 157 11.22 -17.89 3.89
CA LEU A 157 12.65 -18.19 4.01
C LEU A 157 13.28 -17.45 5.20
N GLN A 158 12.87 -16.23 5.49
CA GLN A 158 13.34 -15.50 6.67
C GLN A 158 12.88 -16.18 7.96
N ARG A 159 11.62 -16.64 8.03
CA ARG A 159 11.10 -17.33 9.20
C ARG A 159 11.94 -18.59 9.50
N VAL A 160 12.13 -19.42 8.49
CA VAL A 160 12.97 -20.64 8.61
C VAL A 160 14.42 -20.27 8.91
N GLY A 161 14.93 -19.21 8.28
CA GLY A 161 16.30 -18.75 8.48
C GLY A 161 16.58 -18.28 9.91
N VAL A 162 15.65 -17.55 10.53
CA VAL A 162 15.80 -17.10 11.93
C VAL A 162 15.90 -18.29 12.86
N ASP A 163 15.10 -19.33 12.65
CA ASP A 163 15.12 -20.53 13.49
C ASP A 163 16.40 -21.37 13.28
N LEU A 164 16.93 -21.44 12.05
CA LEU A 164 18.08 -22.30 11.72
C LEU A 164 19.43 -21.67 12.02
N ILE A 165 19.61 -20.37 11.74
CA ILE A 165 20.93 -19.71 11.82
C ILE A 165 20.95 -18.48 12.74
N GLY A 166 19.82 -18.12 13.34
CA GLY A 166 19.68 -16.96 14.18
C GLY A 166 19.52 -15.64 13.39
N ARG A 167 18.97 -14.61 14.07
CA ARG A 167 18.62 -13.34 13.46
C ARG A 167 19.83 -12.54 12.95
N GLU A 168 20.90 -12.50 13.72
CA GLU A 168 22.08 -11.68 13.40
C GLU A 168 22.78 -12.19 12.12
N VAL A 169 23.03 -13.50 12.05
CA VAL A 169 23.64 -14.15 10.89
C VAL A 169 22.75 -13.99 9.64
N LEU A 170 21.43 -14.10 9.83
CA LEU A 170 20.48 -13.93 8.73
C LEU A 170 20.50 -12.49 8.18
N VAL A 171 20.52 -11.47 9.06
CA VAL A 171 20.56 -10.06 8.66
C VAL A 171 21.87 -9.74 7.96
N GLU A 172 23.01 -10.22 8.49
CA GLU A 172 24.31 -10.01 7.86
C GLU A 172 24.36 -10.61 6.45
N ARG A 173 23.86 -11.84 6.27
CA ARG A 173 23.82 -12.50 4.96
C ARG A 173 22.89 -11.81 3.96
N LEU A 174 21.72 -11.35 4.41
CA LEU A 174 20.73 -10.73 3.52
C LEU A 174 21.08 -9.28 3.18
N TYR A 175 21.53 -8.50 4.17
CA TYR A 175 21.65 -7.05 4.03
C TYR A 175 23.09 -6.53 4.14
N GLY A 176 24.02 -7.36 4.67
CA GLY A 176 25.42 -6.99 4.91
C GLY A 176 25.62 -6.24 6.23
N GLY A 177 26.88 -6.06 6.64
CA GLY A 177 27.25 -5.49 7.94
C GLY A 177 26.92 -4.00 8.14
N ALA A 178 26.32 -3.32 7.14
CA ALA A 178 25.90 -1.92 7.27
C ALA A 178 24.59 -1.75 8.06
N VAL A 179 23.90 -2.84 8.37
CA VAL A 179 22.60 -2.84 9.04
C VAL A 179 22.77 -3.31 10.49
N ASN A 180 22.53 -2.39 11.43
CA ASN A 180 22.49 -2.77 12.85
C ASN A 180 21.09 -3.34 13.17
N VAL A 181 21.06 -4.62 13.58
CA VAL A 181 19.84 -5.38 13.88
C VAL A 181 19.01 -4.72 14.96
N ASP A 182 19.67 -4.25 16.02
CA ASP A 182 19.00 -3.72 17.20
C ASP A 182 18.41 -2.33 16.93
N ASN A 183 19.11 -1.49 16.22
CA ASN A 183 18.63 -0.12 15.89
C ASN A 183 17.43 -0.10 14.95
N LEU A 184 17.25 -1.14 14.13
CA LEU A 184 16.16 -1.21 13.15
C LEU A 184 14.99 -2.09 13.61
N GLY A 185 15.11 -2.77 14.75
CA GLY A 185 14.09 -3.69 15.23
C GLY A 185 13.76 -4.81 14.22
N LEU A 186 14.78 -5.26 13.45
CA LEU A 186 14.61 -6.32 12.47
C LEU A 186 14.55 -7.69 13.17
N PHE A 187 13.56 -8.49 12.81
CA PHE A 187 13.33 -9.83 13.36
C PHE A 187 13.26 -9.86 14.90
N VAL A 188 12.81 -8.75 15.52
CA VAL A 188 12.62 -8.71 16.97
C VAL A 188 11.51 -9.69 17.34
N GLY A 189 11.70 -10.41 18.44
CA GLY A 189 10.65 -11.23 19.03
C GLY A 189 9.39 -10.39 19.31
N VAL A 190 8.24 -11.01 19.20
CA VAL A 190 7.00 -10.39 19.65
C VAL A 190 7.03 -10.45 21.16
N ASN A 191 7.06 -9.29 21.84
CA ASN A 191 7.02 -9.23 23.30
C ASN A 191 5.89 -10.13 23.81
N ASP A 192 6.14 -10.91 24.85
CA ASP A 192 5.25 -11.86 25.51
C ASP A 192 5.07 -13.22 24.83
N PHE A 193 5.64 -13.44 23.64
CA PHE A 193 5.54 -14.73 22.95
C PHE A 193 6.93 -15.20 22.47
N GLU A 194 7.55 -16.12 23.21
CA GLU A 194 8.79 -16.75 22.82
C GLU A 194 8.63 -17.51 21.49
N GLY A 195 9.62 -17.40 20.61
CA GLY A 195 9.62 -18.08 19.31
C GLY A 195 8.86 -17.39 18.18
N LEU A 196 8.10 -16.31 18.43
CA LEU A 196 7.45 -15.54 17.38
C LEU A 196 8.27 -14.30 17.02
N TYR A 197 8.83 -14.28 15.80
CA TYR A 197 9.64 -13.17 15.29
C TYR A 197 8.85 -12.33 14.28
N ARG A 198 9.11 -11.01 14.28
CA ARG A 198 8.55 -10.07 13.29
C ARG A 198 9.31 -10.19 11.98
N ILE A 199 8.71 -10.82 10.99
CA ILE A 199 9.27 -11.02 9.66
C ILE A 199 9.01 -9.80 8.78
N ILE A 200 10.00 -9.40 7.99
CA ILE A 200 9.93 -8.19 7.15
C ILE A 200 9.78 -8.48 5.66
N GLY A 201 9.98 -9.72 5.20
CA GLY A 201 9.97 -10.05 3.76
C GLY A 201 11.02 -9.25 3.00
N THR A 202 10.60 -8.54 1.97
CA THR A 202 11.45 -7.64 1.17
C THR A 202 11.31 -6.17 1.59
N PHE A 203 10.65 -5.89 2.72
CA PHE A 203 10.42 -4.55 3.24
C PHE A 203 11.46 -4.13 4.28
N SER A 204 11.45 -2.88 4.67
CA SER A 204 12.36 -2.36 5.69
C SER A 204 11.81 -2.47 7.12
N ALA A 205 10.53 -2.82 7.27
CA ALA A 205 9.89 -2.99 8.57
C ALA A 205 8.76 -4.04 8.50
N ALA A 206 8.52 -4.74 9.61
CA ALA A 206 7.49 -5.77 9.72
C ALA A 206 6.06 -5.22 9.50
N GLY A 207 5.78 -4.00 9.97
CA GLY A 207 4.50 -3.34 9.72
C GLY A 207 4.20 -3.13 8.23
N GLN A 208 5.21 -2.75 7.45
CA GLN A 208 5.08 -2.59 5.99
C GLN A 208 4.76 -3.93 5.32
N TYR A 209 5.46 -5.00 5.72
CA TYR A 209 5.21 -6.35 5.22
C TYR A 209 3.80 -6.82 5.56
N GLY A 210 3.37 -6.66 6.82
CA GLY A 210 2.02 -7.01 7.25
C GLY A 210 0.92 -6.28 6.45
N ILE A 211 1.06 -4.96 6.25
CA ILE A 211 0.11 -4.18 5.43
C ILE A 211 0.13 -4.67 3.97
N TYR A 212 1.31 -4.95 3.42
CA TYR A 212 1.42 -5.48 2.06
C TYR A 212 0.73 -6.83 1.90
N LEU A 213 0.87 -7.74 2.87
CA LEU A 213 0.17 -9.03 2.86
C LEU A 213 -1.35 -8.85 2.86
N LEU A 214 -1.89 -7.92 3.65
CA LEU A 214 -3.32 -7.59 3.63
C LEU A 214 -3.76 -7.08 2.25
N ILE A 215 -2.96 -6.23 1.60
CA ILE A 215 -3.22 -5.76 0.24
C ILE A 215 -3.21 -6.95 -0.74
N VAL A 216 -2.25 -7.84 -0.64
CA VAL A 216 -2.16 -9.04 -1.49
C VAL A 216 -3.38 -9.94 -1.31
N ILE A 217 -3.84 -10.14 -0.07
CA ILE A 217 -5.09 -10.90 0.22
C ILE A 217 -6.27 -10.29 -0.53
N VAL A 218 -6.45 -8.96 -0.48
CA VAL A 218 -7.53 -8.29 -1.21
C VAL A 218 -7.41 -8.49 -2.72
N LEU A 219 -6.21 -8.26 -3.29
CA LEU A 219 -6.00 -8.29 -4.74
C LEU A 219 -6.13 -9.70 -5.31
N SER A 220 -5.56 -10.69 -4.63
CA SER A 220 -5.65 -12.08 -5.06
C SER A 220 -7.07 -12.61 -4.91
N LEU A 221 -7.77 -12.25 -3.83
CA LEU A 221 -9.18 -12.56 -3.66
C LEU A 221 -10.03 -11.92 -4.76
N LEU A 222 -9.84 -10.63 -5.04
CA LEU A 222 -10.53 -9.94 -6.11
C LEU A 222 -10.29 -10.63 -7.46
N LEU A 223 -9.03 -10.93 -7.79
CA LEU A 223 -8.68 -11.65 -9.00
C LEU A 223 -9.38 -13.01 -9.07
N SER A 224 -9.39 -13.78 -7.98
CA SER A 224 -10.05 -15.10 -7.93
C SER A 224 -11.56 -15.05 -8.18
N MET A 225 -12.21 -13.94 -7.80
CA MET A 225 -13.65 -13.74 -7.99
C MET A 225 -14.04 -13.36 -9.42
N ILE A 226 -13.18 -12.61 -10.13
CA ILE A 226 -13.51 -12.05 -11.47
C ILE A 226 -12.83 -12.76 -12.63
N GLU A 227 -11.83 -13.59 -12.35
CA GLU A 227 -11.05 -14.29 -13.34
C GLU A 227 -11.83 -15.47 -13.94
N LYS A 228 -11.83 -15.55 -15.27
CA LYS A 228 -12.50 -16.64 -16.01
C LYS A 228 -11.57 -17.81 -16.33
N ASN A 229 -10.26 -17.56 -16.47
CA ASN A 229 -9.29 -18.61 -16.72
C ASN A 229 -9.04 -19.42 -15.47
N PHE A 230 -9.32 -20.72 -15.52
CA PHE A 230 -9.22 -21.64 -14.36
C PHE A 230 -7.84 -21.62 -13.71
N ARG A 231 -6.76 -21.61 -14.50
CA ARG A 231 -5.38 -21.63 -13.97
C ARG A 231 -5.09 -20.37 -13.17
N TRP A 232 -5.46 -19.21 -13.69
CA TRP A 232 -5.29 -17.93 -12.98
C TRP A 232 -6.19 -17.81 -11.75
N LYS A 233 -7.40 -18.33 -11.85
CA LYS A 233 -8.32 -18.38 -10.70
C LYS A 233 -7.77 -19.26 -9.59
N LEU A 234 -7.26 -20.46 -9.92
CA LEU A 234 -6.64 -21.37 -8.97
C LEU A 234 -5.40 -20.73 -8.32
N PHE A 235 -4.52 -20.14 -9.14
CA PHE A 235 -3.34 -19.42 -8.66
C PHE A 235 -3.73 -18.30 -7.69
N ALA A 236 -4.69 -17.44 -8.04
CA ALA A 236 -5.14 -16.33 -7.21
C ALA A 236 -5.76 -16.83 -5.89
N THR A 237 -6.57 -17.89 -5.93
CA THR A 237 -7.15 -18.50 -4.72
C THR A 237 -6.05 -19.08 -3.81
N ALA A 238 -5.11 -19.83 -4.38
CA ALA A 238 -3.98 -20.38 -3.62
C ALA A 238 -3.13 -19.25 -3.00
N LEU A 239 -2.84 -18.19 -3.79
CA LEU A 239 -2.09 -17.03 -3.29
C LEU A 239 -2.81 -16.32 -2.14
N THR A 240 -4.16 -16.22 -2.18
CA THR A 240 -4.93 -15.63 -1.08
C THR A 240 -4.66 -16.39 0.23
N TRP A 241 -4.77 -17.72 0.21
CA TRP A 241 -4.55 -18.52 1.42
C TRP A 241 -3.08 -18.55 1.85
N VAL A 242 -2.14 -18.63 0.93
CA VAL A 242 -0.71 -18.51 1.22
C VAL A 242 -0.38 -17.15 1.85
N ALA A 243 -0.98 -16.07 1.36
CA ALA A 243 -0.81 -14.74 1.93
C ALA A 243 -1.44 -14.63 3.34
N VAL A 244 -2.59 -15.30 3.58
CA VAL A 244 -3.18 -15.39 4.93
C VAL A 244 -2.23 -16.11 5.88
N VAL A 245 -1.66 -17.26 5.50
CA VAL A 245 -0.68 -17.98 6.31
C VAL A 245 0.57 -17.13 6.56
N ALA A 246 1.11 -16.48 5.51
CA ALA A 246 2.25 -15.57 5.63
C ALA A 246 1.97 -14.41 6.59
N ALA A 247 0.74 -13.89 6.57
CA ALA A 247 0.28 -12.83 7.45
C ALA A 247 0.33 -13.24 8.93
N PHE A 248 -0.12 -14.45 9.26
CA PHE A 248 0.00 -14.98 10.62
C PHE A 248 1.47 -15.20 11.04
N ILE A 249 2.29 -15.77 10.14
CA ILE A 249 3.72 -16.03 10.39
C ILE A 249 4.54 -14.74 10.50
N SER A 250 4.03 -13.63 9.95
CA SER A 250 4.75 -12.34 9.96
C SER A 250 5.00 -11.76 11.36
N GLY A 251 4.36 -12.29 12.39
CA GLY A 251 4.43 -11.76 13.76
C GLY A 251 3.80 -10.38 13.93
N SER A 252 3.02 -9.91 12.96
CA SER A 252 2.34 -8.63 13.02
C SER A 252 0.97 -8.77 13.71
N LYS A 253 0.86 -8.28 14.94
CA LYS A 253 -0.34 -8.41 15.79
C LYS A 253 -1.62 -7.87 15.09
N GLY A 254 -1.51 -6.74 14.39
CA GLY A 254 -2.64 -6.13 13.68
C GLY A 254 -3.24 -6.99 12.58
N VAL A 255 -2.43 -7.84 11.94
CA VAL A 255 -2.87 -8.71 10.85
C VAL A 255 -3.97 -9.67 11.30
N ILE A 256 -3.92 -10.14 12.55
CA ILE A 256 -4.91 -11.06 13.13
C ILE A 256 -6.32 -10.47 13.08
N VAL A 257 -6.43 -9.16 13.35
CA VAL A 257 -7.72 -8.43 13.33
C VAL A 257 -8.10 -8.06 11.90
N PHE A 258 -7.13 -7.65 11.08
CA PHE A 258 -7.40 -7.12 9.75
C PHE A 258 -7.70 -8.19 8.70
N VAL A 259 -7.16 -9.42 8.82
CA VAL A 259 -7.49 -10.52 7.88
C VAL A 259 -8.98 -10.86 7.91
N PRO A 260 -9.62 -11.13 9.06
CA PRO A 260 -11.06 -11.34 9.12
C PRO A 260 -11.89 -10.15 8.62
N LEU A 261 -11.48 -8.92 8.96
CA LEU A 261 -12.14 -7.70 8.50
C LEU A 261 -12.18 -7.62 6.97
N VAL A 262 -11.03 -7.82 6.33
CA VAL A 262 -10.86 -7.72 4.88
C VAL A 262 -11.64 -8.81 4.15
N LEU A 263 -11.48 -10.06 4.56
CA LEU A 263 -12.19 -11.20 3.96
C LEU A 263 -13.70 -11.12 4.22
N GLY A 264 -14.09 -10.78 5.45
CA GLY A 264 -15.49 -10.61 5.84
C GLY A 264 -16.18 -9.53 5.01
N ALA A 265 -15.58 -8.35 4.88
CA ALA A 265 -16.12 -7.27 4.07
C ALA A 265 -16.24 -7.67 2.59
N ALA A 266 -15.21 -8.32 2.02
CA ALA A 266 -15.23 -8.76 0.63
C ALA A 266 -16.33 -9.80 0.36
N PHE A 267 -16.47 -10.81 1.21
CA PHE A 267 -17.47 -11.86 1.00
C PHE A 267 -18.89 -11.39 1.30
N LEU A 268 -19.08 -10.57 2.33
CA LEU A 268 -20.37 -9.98 2.66
C LEU A 268 -20.90 -9.12 1.51
N LEU A 269 -20.09 -8.19 1.02
CA LEU A 269 -20.48 -7.27 -0.05
C LEU A 269 -20.58 -7.95 -1.42
N SER A 270 -19.78 -8.98 -1.69
CA SER A 270 -19.92 -9.80 -2.90
C SER A 270 -21.11 -10.77 -2.84
N ARG A 271 -21.77 -10.88 -1.68
CA ARG A 271 -22.86 -11.82 -1.39
C ARG A 271 -22.44 -13.28 -1.57
N ASN A 272 -21.19 -13.59 -1.24
CA ASN A 272 -20.68 -14.96 -1.28
C ASN A 272 -20.75 -15.60 0.11
N MET A 273 -21.98 -15.87 0.55
CA MET A 273 -22.25 -16.40 1.90
C MET A 273 -21.55 -17.73 2.20
N PRO A 274 -21.47 -18.72 1.27
CA PRO A 274 -20.73 -19.95 1.54
C PRO A 274 -19.25 -19.70 1.89
N MET A 275 -18.59 -18.77 1.19
CA MET A 275 -17.20 -18.42 1.49
C MET A 275 -17.08 -17.62 2.79
N LEU A 276 -18.04 -16.77 3.11
CA LEU A 276 -18.08 -16.07 4.39
C LEU A 276 -18.17 -17.08 5.55
N VAL A 277 -19.08 -18.05 5.49
CA VAL A 277 -19.22 -19.11 6.50
C VAL A 277 -17.93 -19.96 6.57
N ALA A 278 -17.36 -20.34 5.42
CA ALA A 278 -16.10 -21.08 5.38
C ALA A 278 -14.97 -20.29 6.06
N CYS A 279 -14.86 -18.99 5.84
CA CYS A 279 -13.87 -18.14 6.52
C CYS A 279 -14.12 -18.06 8.04
N CYS A 280 -15.36 -17.95 8.49
CA CYS A 280 -15.69 -17.93 9.92
C CYS A 280 -15.26 -19.23 10.63
N VAL A 281 -15.19 -20.36 9.92
CA VAL A 281 -14.71 -21.64 10.46
C VAL A 281 -13.22 -21.81 10.27
N LEU A 282 -12.70 -21.57 9.07
CA LEU A 282 -11.31 -21.84 8.72
C LEU A 282 -10.32 -20.89 9.40
N LEU A 283 -10.64 -19.60 9.55
CA LEU A 283 -9.71 -18.65 10.17
C LEU A 283 -9.42 -18.96 11.63
N PRO A 284 -10.42 -19.24 12.49
CA PRO A 284 -10.15 -19.69 13.87
C PRO A 284 -9.34 -20.99 13.92
N VAL A 285 -9.63 -21.96 13.04
CA VAL A 285 -8.88 -23.22 12.98
C VAL A 285 -7.43 -22.99 12.58
N LEU A 286 -7.18 -22.21 11.51
CA LEU A 286 -5.83 -21.85 11.08
C LEU A 286 -5.09 -21.09 12.18
N TYR A 287 -5.80 -20.22 12.89
CA TYR A 287 -5.24 -19.48 13.99
C TYR A 287 -4.82 -20.39 15.15
N VAL A 288 -5.70 -21.29 15.60
CA VAL A 288 -5.38 -22.27 16.64
C VAL A 288 -4.22 -23.16 16.22
N VAL A 289 -4.19 -23.66 14.99
CA VAL A 289 -3.08 -24.46 14.45
C VAL A 289 -1.77 -23.67 14.45
N ALA A 290 -1.79 -22.41 14.02
CA ALA A 290 -0.59 -21.58 14.03
C ALA A 290 -0.04 -21.34 15.45
N LEU A 291 -0.92 -21.18 16.43
CA LEU A 291 -0.56 -21.02 17.84
C LEU A 291 0.01 -22.28 18.43
N THR A 292 -0.62 -23.45 18.18
CA THR A 292 -0.13 -24.74 18.67
C THR A 292 1.23 -25.10 18.11
N VAL A 293 1.47 -24.81 16.82
CA VAL A 293 2.78 -25.01 16.18
C VAL A 293 3.85 -24.06 16.74
N SER A 294 3.44 -22.87 17.19
CA SER A 294 4.35 -21.86 17.76
C SER A 294 4.51 -22.00 19.29
N GLU A 295 3.92 -23.04 19.90
CA GLU A 295 3.91 -23.26 21.36
C GLU A 295 3.36 -22.09 22.18
N VAL A 296 2.52 -21.25 21.57
CA VAL A 296 1.93 -20.06 22.19
C VAL A 296 0.64 -20.45 22.93
N ASP A 297 0.51 -20.04 24.19
CA ASP A 297 -0.72 -20.21 24.95
C ASP A 297 -1.87 -19.39 24.33
N VAL A 298 -2.89 -20.11 23.85
CA VAL A 298 -4.08 -19.49 23.20
C VAL A 298 -4.82 -18.57 24.14
N THR A 299 -4.92 -18.92 25.43
CA THR A 299 -5.65 -18.14 26.42
C THR A 299 -4.91 -16.84 26.74
N ALA A 300 -3.60 -16.90 26.91
CA ALA A 300 -2.75 -15.73 27.11
C ALA A 300 -2.80 -14.78 25.90
N LEU A 301 -2.79 -15.36 24.69
CA LEU A 301 -2.90 -14.53 23.48
C LEU A 301 -4.25 -13.86 23.31
N LEU A 302 -5.36 -14.54 23.60
CA LEU A 302 -6.71 -13.95 23.54
C LEU A 302 -6.86 -12.82 24.57
N ALA A 303 -6.39 -13.02 25.80
CA ALA A 303 -6.36 -11.98 26.82
C ALA A 303 -5.51 -10.78 26.36
N PHE A 304 -4.30 -11.06 25.84
CA PHE A 304 -3.44 -10.01 25.28
C PHE A 304 -4.09 -9.24 24.13
N LEU A 305 -4.75 -9.93 23.18
CA LEU A 305 -5.43 -9.27 22.07
C LEU A 305 -6.61 -8.40 22.53
N TRP A 306 -7.31 -8.84 23.57
CA TRP A 306 -8.39 -8.06 24.18
C TRP A 306 -7.86 -6.78 24.83
N ASP A 307 -6.88 -6.90 25.71
CA ASP A 307 -6.27 -5.77 26.41
C ASP A 307 -5.58 -4.83 25.43
N TYR A 308 -4.83 -5.38 24.46
CA TYR A 308 -4.15 -4.61 23.43
C TYR A 308 -5.14 -3.87 22.53
N SER A 309 -6.25 -4.47 22.13
CA SER A 309 -7.26 -3.83 21.30
C SER A 309 -7.97 -2.72 22.07
N PHE A 310 -8.32 -2.96 23.32
CA PHE A 310 -8.97 -1.97 24.19
C PHE A 310 -8.05 -0.77 24.47
N TYR A 311 -6.82 -1.03 24.87
CA TYR A 311 -5.79 -0.03 25.10
C TYR A 311 -5.54 0.82 23.84
N ASN A 312 -5.41 0.20 22.66
CA ASN A 312 -5.18 0.92 21.43
C ASN A 312 -6.36 1.80 21.00
N VAL A 313 -7.59 1.36 21.26
CA VAL A 313 -8.78 2.17 20.94
C VAL A 313 -8.91 3.35 21.89
N GLN A 314 -8.72 3.13 23.18
CA GLN A 314 -8.97 4.15 24.19
C GLN A 314 -7.77 5.08 24.38
N ASP A 315 -6.59 4.54 24.67
CA ASP A 315 -5.45 5.36 25.08
C ASP A 315 -4.69 5.96 23.90
N PHE A 316 -4.45 5.18 22.84
CA PHE A 316 -3.80 5.74 21.64
C PHE A 316 -4.79 6.43 20.72
N GLY A 317 -5.90 5.78 20.37
CA GLY A 317 -6.83 6.33 19.41
C GLY A 317 -7.51 7.59 19.91
N SER A 318 -8.32 7.45 20.96
CA SER A 318 -9.16 8.56 21.45
C SER A 318 -8.36 9.65 22.13
N ASN A 319 -7.40 9.31 23.01
CA ASN A 319 -6.63 10.30 23.74
C ASN A 319 -5.68 11.08 22.82
N GLN A 320 -4.94 10.41 21.93
CA GLN A 320 -4.10 11.11 20.94
C GLN A 320 -4.91 12.03 20.04
N MET A 321 -6.10 11.61 19.59
CA MET A 321 -6.97 12.45 18.78
C MET A 321 -7.42 13.70 19.54
N LEU A 322 -7.85 13.54 20.79
CA LEU A 322 -8.29 14.66 21.64
C LEU A 322 -7.13 15.61 21.95
N ASP A 323 -5.98 15.07 22.32
CA ASP A 323 -4.78 15.87 22.61
C ASP A 323 -4.36 16.69 21.40
N THR A 324 -4.35 16.10 20.20
CA THR A 324 -3.99 16.84 18.99
C THR A 324 -5.02 17.88 18.61
N PHE A 325 -6.30 17.60 18.82
CA PHE A 325 -7.38 18.55 18.57
C PHE A 325 -7.25 19.82 19.41
N TYR A 326 -6.91 19.68 20.69
CA TYR A 326 -6.78 20.82 21.61
C TYR A 326 -5.41 21.53 21.51
N ASN A 327 -4.33 20.76 21.35
CA ASN A 327 -2.98 21.32 21.44
C ASN A 327 -2.44 21.83 20.09
N TYR A 328 -2.93 21.28 18.95
CA TYR A 328 -2.39 21.60 17.62
C TYR A 328 -3.46 21.98 16.57
N PRO A 329 -4.42 22.87 16.90
CA PRO A 329 -5.54 23.20 15.99
C PRO A 329 -5.08 23.81 14.66
N LEU A 330 -3.97 24.58 14.67
CA LEU A 330 -3.39 25.20 13.46
C LEU A 330 -2.29 24.34 12.80
N GLY A 331 -1.91 23.24 13.43
CA GLY A 331 -0.82 22.38 12.99
C GLY A 331 0.57 22.94 13.30
N LEU A 332 1.57 22.07 13.21
CA LEU A 332 2.99 22.39 13.37
C LEU A 332 3.73 22.50 12.02
N GLY A 333 3.07 22.13 10.92
CA GLY A 333 3.66 22.11 9.59
C GLY A 333 4.07 20.73 9.10
N THR A 334 4.23 20.64 7.79
CA THR A 334 4.50 19.37 7.10
C THR A 334 5.82 18.75 7.51
N GLY A 335 5.82 17.45 7.75
CA GLY A 335 7.01 16.67 8.05
C GLY A 335 7.35 16.56 9.53
N MET A 336 6.71 17.37 10.41
CA MET A 336 7.03 17.43 11.83
C MET A 336 6.82 16.12 12.58
N THR A 337 5.95 15.25 12.12
CA THR A 337 5.70 13.93 12.72
C THR A 337 6.07 12.77 11.79
N THR A 338 6.69 13.05 10.66
CA THR A 338 7.04 12.04 9.67
C THR A 338 8.34 11.32 10.03
N SER A 339 8.43 10.02 9.81
CA SER A 339 9.64 9.22 10.08
C SER A 339 10.86 9.68 9.27
N GLY A 340 10.65 10.39 8.17
CA GLY A 340 11.70 11.02 7.37
C GLY A 340 12.42 12.17 8.07
N ALA A 341 11.82 12.78 9.12
CA ALA A 341 12.45 13.86 9.88
C ALA A 341 13.79 13.45 10.53
N ARG A 342 14.01 12.16 10.78
CA ARG A 342 15.29 11.62 11.27
C ARG A 342 16.52 12.04 10.45
N TYR A 343 16.34 12.30 9.16
CA TYR A 343 17.45 12.76 8.31
C TYR A 343 17.83 14.23 8.53
N ALA A 344 16.92 15.00 9.14
CA ALA A 344 17.17 16.39 9.51
C ALA A 344 17.66 16.55 10.95
N PHE A 345 17.37 15.56 11.82
CA PHE A 345 17.65 15.59 13.27
C PHE A 345 18.47 14.37 13.70
N ALA A 346 19.56 14.03 12.98
CA ALA A 346 20.31 12.79 13.19
C ALA A 346 20.76 12.57 14.65
N ASP A 347 21.20 13.63 15.34
CA ASP A 347 21.72 13.56 16.72
C ASP A 347 20.65 13.61 17.80
N ASP A 348 19.51 14.29 17.54
CA ASP A 348 18.42 14.50 18.51
C ASP A 348 17.13 13.78 18.16
N TYR A 349 17.17 12.85 17.19
CA TYR A 349 15.96 12.22 16.66
C TYR A 349 15.13 11.46 17.71
N GLN A 350 15.78 10.82 18.68
CA GLN A 350 15.07 10.10 19.74
C GLN A 350 14.27 11.04 20.66
N ALA A 351 14.86 12.17 21.04
CA ALA A 351 14.17 13.19 21.80
C ALA A 351 13.02 13.82 21.00
N TYR A 352 13.26 14.10 19.73
CA TYR A 352 12.25 14.59 18.80
C TYR A 352 11.09 13.59 18.63
N GLN A 353 11.40 12.31 18.44
CA GLN A 353 10.42 11.24 18.29
C GLN A 353 9.50 11.11 19.50
N SER A 354 10.04 11.20 20.72
CA SER A 354 9.25 11.09 21.96
C SER A 354 8.20 12.19 22.11
N ILE A 355 8.41 13.36 21.48
CA ILE A 355 7.52 14.53 21.59
C ILE A 355 6.49 14.57 20.45
N TYR A 356 6.90 14.20 19.23
CA TYR A 356 6.12 14.49 18.02
C TYR A 356 5.63 13.26 17.26
N MET A 357 5.93 12.03 17.69
CA MET A 357 5.41 10.83 17.02
C MET A 357 4.07 10.39 17.59
N PHE A 358 3.08 10.43 16.76
CA PHE A 358 1.74 9.92 17.04
C PHE A 358 1.55 8.59 16.31
N GLU A 359 0.94 7.59 16.95
CA GLU A 359 0.65 6.30 16.28
C GLU A 359 -0.59 6.37 15.39
N VAL A 360 -1.48 7.34 15.63
CA VAL A 360 -2.73 7.53 14.89
C VAL A 360 -2.49 8.43 13.69
N TYR A 361 -2.77 7.94 12.47
CA TYR A 361 -2.61 8.74 11.25
C TYR A 361 -3.49 9.99 11.21
N TYR A 362 -4.71 9.91 11.76
CA TYR A 362 -5.60 11.07 11.83
C TYR A 362 -5.04 12.14 12.77
N ALA A 363 -4.50 11.75 13.92
CA ALA A 363 -3.81 12.68 14.85
C ALA A 363 -2.60 13.33 14.18
N LYS A 364 -1.74 12.53 13.51
CA LYS A 364 -0.65 13.01 12.68
C LYS A 364 -1.12 14.03 11.64
N THR A 365 -2.24 13.76 10.97
CA THR A 365 -2.80 14.68 9.98
C THR A 365 -3.16 16.04 10.58
N ILE A 366 -3.75 16.07 11.77
CA ILE A 366 -4.05 17.32 12.47
C ILE A 366 -2.76 18.06 12.86
N VAL A 367 -1.78 17.34 13.40
CA VAL A 367 -0.50 17.93 13.81
C VAL A 367 0.27 18.52 12.62
N GLU A 368 0.27 17.88 11.46
CA GLU A 368 1.00 18.40 10.31
C GLU A 368 0.20 19.38 9.46
N LEU A 369 -1.13 19.19 9.32
CA LEU A 369 -1.95 19.92 8.37
C LEU A 369 -3.05 20.79 9.00
N SER A 370 -3.21 20.78 10.31
CA SER A 370 -4.27 21.47 11.08
C SER A 370 -5.63 20.77 11.05
N LEU A 371 -6.59 21.29 11.83
CA LEU A 371 -8.00 20.87 11.82
C LEU A 371 -8.68 21.11 10.46
N VAL A 372 -8.25 22.11 9.72
CA VAL A 372 -8.79 22.36 8.36
C VAL A 372 -8.22 21.32 7.38
N GLY A 373 -6.97 20.91 7.60
CA GLY A 373 -6.28 19.95 6.72
C GLY A 373 -6.80 18.52 6.80
N ILE A 374 -7.37 18.11 7.94
CA ILE A 374 -7.95 16.77 8.04
C ILE A 374 -9.19 16.60 7.15
N ILE A 375 -9.94 17.67 6.88
CA ILE A 375 -11.19 17.59 6.10
C ILE A 375 -10.97 17.01 4.71
N PRO A 376 -10.09 17.56 3.84
CA PRO A 376 -9.84 16.96 2.53
C PRO A 376 -9.23 15.56 2.62
N VAL A 377 -8.42 15.26 3.64
CA VAL A 377 -7.87 13.91 3.85
C VAL A 377 -8.99 12.92 4.12
N LEU A 378 -9.93 13.24 5.00
CA LEU A 378 -11.10 12.39 5.27
C LEU A 378 -11.95 12.21 4.00
N ILE A 379 -12.18 13.26 3.22
CA ILE A 379 -12.91 13.13 1.94
C ILE A 379 -12.17 12.16 1.01
N LEU A 380 -10.85 12.30 0.85
CA LEU A 380 -10.05 11.46 -0.04
C LEU A 380 -10.00 10.00 0.41
N MET A 381 -10.07 9.73 1.73
CA MET A 381 -10.07 8.37 2.28
C MET A 381 -11.46 7.72 2.27
N PHE A 382 -12.50 8.46 2.67
CA PHE A 382 -13.84 7.91 2.84
C PHE A 382 -14.67 7.91 1.55
N ALA A 383 -14.45 8.85 0.63
CA ALA A 383 -15.24 8.89 -0.61
C ALA A 383 -15.07 7.63 -1.47
N PRO A 384 -13.86 7.10 -1.74
CA PRO A 384 -13.72 5.86 -2.48
C PRO A 384 -14.33 4.66 -1.74
N LEU A 385 -14.22 4.61 -0.40
CA LEU A 385 -14.85 3.58 0.43
C LEU A 385 -16.38 3.60 0.28
N ILE A 386 -17.01 4.76 0.49
CA ILE A 386 -18.46 4.93 0.41
C ILE A 386 -18.97 4.62 -1.01
N GLN A 387 -18.24 5.09 -2.03
CA GLN A 387 -18.62 4.83 -3.42
C GLN A 387 -18.49 3.33 -3.76
N ALA A 388 -17.44 2.66 -3.28
CA ALA A 388 -17.26 1.22 -3.49
C ALA A 388 -18.35 0.41 -2.77
N ALA A 389 -18.70 0.76 -1.53
CA ALA A 389 -19.77 0.13 -0.79
C ALA A 389 -21.13 0.31 -1.50
N LYS A 390 -21.46 1.54 -1.92
CA LYS A 390 -22.68 1.83 -2.67
C LYS A 390 -22.74 1.04 -3.98
N LEU A 391 -21.65 1.00 -4.74
CA LEU A 391 -21.57 0.25 -6.00
C LEU A 391 -21.77 -1.25 -5.76
N ALA A 392 -21.12 -1.84 -4.74
CA ALA A 392 -21.27 -3.24 -4.38
C ALA A 392 -22.70 -3.58 -3.96
N TRP A 393 -23.35 -2.67 -3.21
CA TRP A 393 -24.71 -2.89 -2.69
C TRP A 393 -25.79 -2.84 -3.77
N HIS A 394 -25.73 -1.85 -4.68
CA HIS A 394 -26.80 -1.57 -5.64
C HIS A 394 -26.63 -2.31 -6.98
N THR A 395 -25.41 -2.75 -7.34
CA THR A 395 -25.22 -3.42 -8.64
C THR A 395 -25.77 -4.84 -8.65
N GLN A 396 -26.42 -5.18 -9.78
CA GLN A 396 -26.90 -6.55 -10.03
C GLN A 396 -25.85 -7.43 -10.72
N THR A 397 -24.90 -6.82 -11.41
CA THR A 397 -23.86 -7.54 -12.15
C THR A 397 -22.83 -8.12 -11.19
N LYS A 398 -22.72 -9.46 -11.16
CA LYS A 398 -21.83 -10.19 -10.24
C LYS A 398 -20.38 -9.69 -10.31
N ASP A 399 -19.83 -9.54 -11.52
CA ASP A 399 -18.44 -9.12 -11.71
C ASP A 399 -18.16 -7.72 -11.13
N ILE A 400 -19.07 -6.76 -11.42
CA ILE A 400 -18.95 -5.38 -10.91
C ILE A 400 -19.08 -5.38 -9.38
N ARG A 401 -20.00 -6.17 -8.83
CA ARG A 401 -20.16 -6.32 -7.38
C ARG A 401 -18.91 -6.89 -6.72
N CYS A 402 -18.30 -7.92 -7.29
CA CYS A 402 -17.05 -8.48 -6.78
C CYS A 402 -15.91 -7.47 -6.83
N ILE A 403 -15.79 -6.71 -7.93
CA ILE A 403 -14.79 -5.65 -8.06
C ILE A 403 -15.00 -4.58 -6.99
N ALA A 404 -16.22 -4.10 -6.85
CA ALA A 404 -16.56 -3.08 -5.87
C ALA A 404 -16.34 -3.58 -4.43
N ALA A 405 -16.68 -4.84 -4.13
CA ALA A 405 -16.45 -5.46 -2.83
C ALA A 405 -14.96 -5.56 -2.49
N GLY A 406 -14.11 -5.95 -3.44
CA GLY A 406 -12.66 -5.99 -3.25
C GLY A 406 -12.07 -4.60 -2.98
N PHE A 407 -12.42 -3.60 -3.78
CA PHE A 407 -11.98 -2.22 -3.52
C PHE A 407 -12.52 -1.65 -2.21
N CYS A 408 -13.77 -1.96 -1.86
CA CYS A 408 -14.35 -1.56 -0.57
C CYS A 408 -13.55 -2.14 0.60
N SER A 409 -13.17 -3.43 0.54
CA SER A 409 -12.34 -4.08 1.55
C SER A 409 -10.96 -3.43 1.67
N PHE A 410 -10.35 -3.06 0.53
CA PHE A 410 -9.08 -2.33 0.53
C PHE A 410 -9.20 -0.97 1.21
N PHE A 411 -10.18 -0.15 0.82
CA PHE A 411 -10.36 1.19 1.41
C PHE A 411 -10.77 1.11 2.88
N LEU A 412 -11.63 0.16 3.25
CA LEU A 412 -12.01 -0.09 4.64
C LEU A 412 -10.78 -0.43 5.50
N MET A 413 -9.93 -1.32 5.01
CA MET A 413 -8.67 -1.66 5.66
C MET A 413 -7.81 -0.42 5.90
N ILE A 414 -7.59 0.42 4.89
CA ILE A 414 -6.79 1.65 5.02
C ILE A 414 -7.40 2.60 6.04
N VAL A 415 -8.72 2.84 5.98
CA VAL A 415 -9.44 3.74 6.90
C VAL A 415 -9.33 3.26 8.35
N VAL A 416 -9.59 1.96 8.60
CA VAL A 416 -9.54 1.41 9.96
C VAL A 416 -8.10 1.34 10.47
N LEU A 417 -7.16 0.93 9.62
CA LEU A 417 -5.74 0.86 9.96
C LEU A 417 -5.17 2.26 10.31
N SER A 418 -5.67 3.32 9.69
CA SER A 418 -5.27 4.70 9.97
C SER A 418 -5.60 5.18 11.38
N TYR A 419 -6.44 4.46 12.11
CA TYR A 419 -6.70 4.69 13.53
C TYR A 419 -5.58 4.18 14.45
N LYS A 420 -4.71 3.28 13.96
CA LYS A 420 -3.62 2.67 14.75
C LYS A 420 -2.24 2.82 14.13
N ALA A 421 -2.15 3.07 12.84
CA ALA A 421 -0.90 3.10 12.10
C ALA A 421 -0.94 4.19 11.03
N TRP A 422 0.17 4.37 10.31
CA TRP A 422 0.31 5.36 9.23
C TRP A 422 0.38 4.71 7.84
N PRO A 423 -0.69 4.07 7.38
CA PRO A 423 -0.63 3.36 6.10
C PRO A 423 -0.34 4.28 4.92
N LEU A 424 -0.77 5.54 4.99
CA LEU A 424 -0.55 6.52 3.92
C LEU A 424 0.75 7.32 4.06
N ASP A 425 1.58 7.02 5.06
CA ASP A 425 2.90 7.61 5.24
C ASP A 425 4.03 6.66 4.83
N VAL A 426 3.73 5.37 4.73
CA VAL A 426 4.72 4.33 4.48
C VAL A 426 4.44 3.54 3.21
N ASP A 427 5.52 3.23 2.49
CA ASP A 427 5.46 2.32 1.36
C ASP A 427 5.20 0.87 1.82
N PRO A 428 4.49 0.09 1.06
CA PRO A 428 3.92 0.35 -0.27
C PRO A 428 2.49 0.93 -0.23
N ALA A 429 1.87 1.02 0.95
CA ALA A 429 0.45 1.34 1.08
C ALA A 429 0.10 2.75 0.58
N ASN A 430 0.97 3.74 0.83
CA ASN A 430 0.81 5.09 0.33
C ASN A 430 0.67 5.11 -1.21
N VAL A 431 1.64 4.56 -1.91
CA VAL A 431 1.63 4.51 -3.39
C VAL A 431 0.40 3.75 -3.90
N LEU A 432 0.12 2.58 -3.32
CA LEU A 432 -0.98 1.72 -3.75
C LEU A 432 -2.36 2.34 -3.47
N PHE A 433 -2.50 3.13 -2.41
CA PHE A 433 -3.74 3.84 -2.13
C PHE A 433 -4.12 4.79 -3.29
N TRP A 434 -3.19 5.61 -3.74
CA TRP A 434 -3.44 6.54 -4.84
C TRP A 434 -3.65 5.83 -6.18
N VAL A 435 -2.86 4.79 -6.45
CA VAL A 435 -3.03 3.96 -7.65
C VAL A 435 -4.41 3.29 -7.66
N PHE A 436 -4.79 2.64 -6.57
CA PHE A 436 -6.07 1.91 -6.50
C PHE A 436 -7.26 2.85 -6.46
N SER A 437 -7.13 4.03 -5.88
CA SER A 437 -8.16 5.08 -6.00
C SER A 437 -8.41 5.44 -7.46
N GLY A 438 -7.36 5.66 -8.24
CA GLY A 438 -7.49 5.95 -9.68
C GLY A 438 -8.11 4.80 -10.47
N VAL A 439 -7.64 3.57 -10.25
CA VAL A 439 -8.21 2.36 -10.86
C VAL A 439 -9.69 2.23 -10.51
N PHE A 440 -10.04 2.37 -9.24
CA PHE A 440 -11.43 2.24 -8.76
C PHE A 440 -12.36 3.28 -9.39
N TYR A 441 -12.00 4.57 -9.40
CA TYR A 441 -12.84 5.61 -10.01
C TYR A 441 -13.08 5.34 -11.50
N LYS A 442 -12.05 4.90 -12.22
CA LYS A 442 -12.19 4.54 -13.63
C LYS A 442 -13.11 3.34 -13.85
N VAL A 443 -12.94 2.27 -13.05
CA VAL A 443 -13.80 1.09 -13.12
C VAL A 443 -15.24 1.42 -12.76
N SER A 444 -15.47 2.22 -11.72
CA SER A 444 -16.81 2.68 -11.33
C SER A 444 -17.49 3.46 -12.46
N TYR A 445 -16.76 4.33 -13.17
CA TYR A 445 -17.27 5.04 -14.33
C TYR A 445 -17.61 4.09 -15.49
N LEU A 446 -16.75 3.11 -15.79
CA LEU A 446 -17.02 2.13 -16.85
C LEU A 446 -18.24 1.26 -16.51
N ALA A 447 -18.40 0.90 -15.24
CA ALA A 447 -19.54 0.14 -14.76
C ALA A 447 -20.86 0.91 -14.91
N SER A 448 -20.89 2.21 -14.63
CA SER A 448 -22.09 3.04 -14.77
C SER A 448 -22.58 3.19 -16.22
N ARG A 449 -21.64 3.17 -17.19
CA ARG A 449 -22.00 3.18 -18.62
C ARG A 449 -22.58 1.86 -19.09
N SER A 450 -22.10 0.72 -18.60
CA SER A 450 -22.60 -0.58 -19.02
C SER A 450 -24.03 -0.87 -18.54
N THR A 451 -24.52 -0.18 -17.53
CA THR A 451 -25.93 -0.26 -17.09
C THR A 451 -26.86 0.55 -17.97
N GLY A 452 -26.35 1.55 -18.72
CA GLY A 452 -27.14 2.35 -19.68
C GLY A 452 -27.10 1.81 -21.13
N GLU A 453 -26.05 1.09 -21.49
CA GLU A 453 -25.85 0.46 -22.80
C GLU A 453 -25.60 -1.02 -22.57
N SER A 454 -26.66 -1.83 -22.63
CA SER A 454 -26.52 -3.30 -22.55
C SER A 454 -25.63 -3.81 -23.69
N ALA A 455 -24.37 -4.16 -23.43
CA ALA A 455 -23.62 -5.20 -24.12
C ALA A 455 -22.08 -5.13 -24.11
N GLU A 456 -21.40 -4.06 -23.71
CA GLU A 456 -19.93 -3.97 -23.95
C GLU A 456 -19.02 -4.50 -22.85
N TRP A 457 -19.52 -4.75 -21.64
CA TRP A 457 -18.74 -5.42 -20.57
C TRP A 457 -18.75 -6.95 -20.64
N SER A 458 -19.59 -7.54 -21.48
CA SER A 458 -19.57 -8.98 -21.78
C SER A 458 -18.57 -9.22 -22.89
N GLY A 459 -17.33 -9.64 -22.49
CA GLY A 459 -16.22 -9.89 -23.39
C GLY A 459 -16.56 -10.53 -24.75
N LYS A 460 -16.82 -9.72 -25.74
CA LYS A 460 -16.68 -10.15 -27.12
C LYS A 460 -15.19 -10.38 -27.34
N HIS A 461 -14.84 -11.62 -27.66
CA HIS A 461 -13.54 -12.00 -28.20
C HIS A 461 -13.21 -11.10 -29.39
N ILE A 462 -12.40 -10.09 -29.18
CA ILE A 462 -11.72 -9.42 -30.29
C ILE A 462 -10.53 -10.30 -30.61
N GLY A 463 -10.69 -11.09 -31.69
CA GLY A 463 -9.57 -11.74 -32.33
C GLY A 463 -8.49 -10.71 -32.60
N PHE A 464 -7.24 -11.11 -32.44
CA PHE A 464 -6.07 -10.34 -32.77
C PHE A 464 -6.21 -9.83 -34.21
N ALA A 465 -6.78 -8.63 -34.39
CA ALA A 465 -6.66 -7.92 -35.66
C ALA A 465 -5.18 -7.52 -35.77
N ARG A 466 -4.46 -8.22 -36.63
CA ARG A 466 -3.12 -7.84 -37.10
C ARG A 466 -3.18 -6.37 -37.49
N ARG A 467 -2.38 -5.53 -36.87
CA ARG A 467 -2.14 -4.16 -37.35
C ARG A 467 -1.72 -4.26 -38.81
N PRO A 468 -2.30 -3.48 -39.73
CA PRO A 468 -1.78 -3.41 -41.06
C PRO A 468 -0.34 -2.92 -41.01
N ALA A 469 0.56 -3.64 -41.69
CA ALA A 469 1.93 -3.23 -41.87
C ALA A 469 1.93 -1.83 -42.53
N VAL A 470 2.56 -0.87 -41.85
CA VAL A 470 2.85 0.42 -42.43
C VAL A 470 3.84 0.17 -43.56
N SER A 471 3.37 0.25 -44.81
CA SER A 471 4.23 0.26 -46.00
C SER A 471 5.06 1.56 -45.92
N VAL A 472 6.34 1.41 -45.71
CA VAL A 472 7.33 2.45 -46.01
C VAL A 472 7.42 2.52 -47.52
N ALA A 473 6.73 3.47 -48.12
CA ALA A 473 6.97 3.88 -49.50
C ALA A 473 8.25 4.71 -49.50
N ALA A 474 9.24 4.18 -50.19
CA ALA A 474 10.45 4.95 -50.55
C ALA A 474 10.08 6.06 -51.53
N ALA A 475 10.48 7.26 -51.26
CA ALA A 475 10.82 8.34 -52.16
C ALA A 475 11.74 9.32 -51.42
#